data_f65f9383440181b6be769a8abb572aaa
#
_entry.id   f65f9383440181b6be769a8abb572aaa
#
_cell.length_a   1.000
_cell.length_b   1.000
_cell.length_c   1.000
_cell.angle_alpha   90.00
_cell.angle_beta   90.00
_cell.angle_gamma   90.00
#
_symmetry.space_group_name_H-M   'P 1'
#
loop_
_entity.id
_entity.type
_entity.pdbx_description
1 polymer ?
#
loop_
_entity_poly.entity_id
_entity_poly.type
_entity_poly.pdbx_seq_one_letter_code
_entity_poly.pdbx_strand_id
1 'polypeptide(L)'
;DQYGNEYSTSVQVEVTARTRKNAKDFDWDESVIYFMVTDRFFDGNESNNTASGAQTYGKDNAGLYHGGDFAGITQKLDYLEDLGINTIWITPIVENIPGVTVTDTGKEDVPYNAAYHGYWASDFTKLNPTLGTKEEFQTLIDQAHNRGIRIMVDIVVNHAGYDTKFGDMIRSEDDVVSGSDQKDSLSDLPDFKTEDPAVSAQLVKWQTQWVKDFGIDYFRVDTVKHVENDTWAELKNALTEVDSDFKMIGEYAGGGYASNGNTLGTGEMDSDLDFDFNDQAANFVKGNISSVENFLASRNSALNNTYMTGQFLGSHDEDGFKQKLLDGGMKEDAATAASMVAASLQITAKGQPVIYYGEEIGQTGLNNYPYQTNRYDFDWSMVNNDNKTYQHYKKMLSIRN
;
A
#
# COMPACT_ATOMS: atom_id res chain seq x y z
N ASP A 1 3.12 37.41 -12.28
CA ASP A 1 1.65 37.33 -12.31
C ASP A 1 1.11 37.74 -13.70
N GLN A 2 -0.19 37.72 -13.87
CA GLN A 2 -0.83 38.09 -15.15
C GLN A 2 -0.58 39.56 -15.60
N TYR A 3 0.00 40.39 -14.76
CA TYR A 3 0.36 41.76 -15.02
C TYR A 3 1.86 41.93 -15.28
N GLY A 4 2.61 40.86 -15.37
CA GLY A 4 4.06 40.90 -15.62
C GLY A 4 4.92 41.27 -14.40
N ASN A 5 4.33 41.27 -13.20
CA ASN A 5 5.11 41.48 -11.98
C ASN A 5 5.78 40.17 -11.55
N GLU A 6 7.06 40.24 -11.23
CA GLU A 6 7.80 39.13 -10.63
C GLU A 6 7.78 39.25 -9.09
N TYR A 7 7.40 38.18 -8.44
CA TYR A 7 7.45 38.09 -6.99
C TYR A 7 8.43 36.99 -6.62
N SER A 8 9.38 37.28 -5.77
CA SER A 8 10.31 36.32 -5.21
C SER A 8 10.31 36.42 -3.70
N THR A 9 10.36 35.28 -3.05
CA THR A 9 10.67 35.17 -1.63
C THR A 9 11.78 34.15 -1.48
N SER A 10 12.66 34.37 -0.49
CA SER A 10 13.71 33.42 -0.17
C SER A 10 13.64 33.07 1.31
N VAL A 11 13.79 31.77 1.59
CA VAL A 11 13.98 31.24 2.95
C VAL A 11 15.39 30.67 3.01
N GLN A 12 16.13 31.03 4.04
CA GLN A 12 17.38 30.33 4.35
C GLN A 12 17.06 29.01 5.00
N VAL A 13 17.45 27.89 4.36
CA VAL A 13 17.35 26.54 4.91
C VAL A 13 18.78 26.08 5.18
N GLU A 14 19.06 25.76 6.45
CA GLU A 14 20.31 25.10 6.81
C GLU A 14 20.17 23.61 6.50
N VAL A 15 20.91 23.14 5.51
CA VAL A 15 20.98 21.71 5.19
C VAL A 15 22.18 21.13 5.92
N THR A 16 21.92 20.44 7.00
CA THR A 16 22.95 19.65 7.69
C THR A 16 23.06 18.27 7.03
N ALA A 17 24.31 17.83 6.76
CA ALA A 17 24.56 16.49 6.29
C ALA A 17 24.05 15.47 7.33
N ARG A 18 23.08 14.61 6.94
CA ARG A 18 22.71 13.45 7.76
C ARG A 18 23.85 12.45 7.70
N THR A 19 24.29 11.97 8.85
CA THR A 19 25.11 10.76 8.92
C THR A 19 24.16 9.61 8.54
N ARG A 20 24.37 8.98 7.40
CA ARG A 20 23.63 7.76 7.07
C ARG A 20 23.84 6.77 8.20
N LYS A 21 22.77 6.42 8.91
CA LYS A 21 22.77 5.29 9.80
C LYS A 21 22.99 4.03 8.96
N ASN A 22 23.61 3.01 9.55
CA ASN A 22 23.69 1.69 8.96
C ASN A 22 22.23 1.23 8.65
N ALA A 23 22.01 0.46 7.62
CA ALA A 23 20.71 -0.11 7.27
C ALA A 23 19.98 -0.80 8.43
N LYS A 24 20.75 -1.31 9.41
CA LYS A 24 20.23 -1.91 10.66
C LYS A 24 19.69 -0.88 11.66
N ASP A 25 20.05 0.40 11.52
CA ASP A 25 19.68 1.51 12.41
C ASP A 25 18.58 2.40 11.77
N PHE A 26 17.81 1.84 10.84
CA PHE A 26 16.74 2.55 10.14
C PHE A 26 15.58 2.84 11.10
N ASP A 27 15.25 4.12 11.27
CA ASP A 27 14.12 4.54 12.09
C ASP A 27 12.82 4.50 11.28
N TRP A 28 11.74 3.98 11.87
CA TRP A 28 10.42 3.91 11.25
C TRP A 28 9.94 5.26 10.68
N ASP A 29 10.23 6.35 11.39
CA ASP A 29 9.87 7.72 11.00
C ASP A 29 10.54 8.19 9.70
N GLU A 30 11.59 7.52 9.26
CA GLU A 30 12.34 7.83 8.04
C GLU A 30 11.86 7.01 6.83
N SER A 31 10.78 6.22 7.00
CA SER A 31 10.25 5.38 5.93
C SER A 31 9.82 6.19 4.72
N VAL A 32 10.34 5.80 3.56
CA VAL A 32 9.86 6.16 2.24
C VAL A 32 9.30 4.88 1.64
N ILE A 33 7.98 4.77 1.69
CA ILE A 33 7.27 3.53 1.37
C ILE A 33 6.94 3.53 -0.11
N TYR A 34 7.28 2.45 -0.80
CA TYR A 34 6.88 2.19 -2.18
C TYR A 34 5.91 1.03 -2.20
N PHE A 35 4.65 1.33 -2.50
CA PHE A 35 3.59 0.34 -2.58
C PHE A 35 3.42 -0.17 -4.01
N MET A 36 3.46 -1.49 -4.19
CA MET A 36 3.21 -2.12 -5.47
C MET A 36 2.17 -3.24 -5.38
N VAL A 37 1.34 -3.35 -6.41
CA VAL A 37 0.61 -4.59 -6.67
C VAL A 37 1.63 -5.58 -7.25
N THR A 38 2.01 -6.58 -6.45
CA THR A 38 3.12 -7.49 -6.76
C THR A 38 2.98 -8.11 -8.15
N ASP A 39 1.78 -8.60 -8.46
CA ASP A 39 1.45 -9.23 -9.76
C ASP A 39 1.66 -8.31 -10.97
N ARG A 40 1.65 -6.99 -10.79
CA ARG A 40 1.73 -5.98 -11.87
C ARG A 40 3.09 -5.33 -12.02
N PHE A 41 4.03 -5.61 -11.11
CA PHE A 41 5.29 -4.90 -11.06
C PHE A 41 6.32 -5.43 -12.06
N PHE A 42 6.71 -6.68 -11.96
CA PHE A 42 7.63 -7.32 -12.89
C PHE A 42 7.58 -8.84 -12.79
N ASP A 43 7.41 -9.51 -13.93
CA ASP A 43 7.44 -10.97 -14.08
C ASP A 43 8.91 -11.43 -14.16
N GLY A 44 9.39 -12.01 -13.08
CA GLY A 44 10.79 -12.47 -12.94
C GLY A 44 10.98 -13.96 -13.16
N ASN A 45 9.88 -14.73 -13.05
CA ASN A 45 9.87 -16.18 -13.19
C ASN A 45 8.60 -16.68 -13.90
N GLU A 46 8.61 -16.70 -15.22
CA GLU A 46 7.44 -17.11 -16.04
C GLU A 46 6.91 -18.51 -15.71
N SER A 47 7.68 -19.35 -15.03
CA SER A 47 7.27 -20.73 -14.71
C SER A 47 6.18 -20.82 -13.64
N ASN A 48 5.99 -19.78 -12.82
CA ASN A 48 4.97 -19.71 -11.78
C ASN A 48 3.65 -19.05 -12.23
N ASN A 49 3.60 -18.39 -13.39
CA ASN A 49 2.48 -17.58 -13.86
C ASN A 49 1.11 -18.31 -13.87
N THR A 50 1.13 -19.62 -14.08
CA THR A 50 -0.09 -20.45 -14.13
C THR A 50 -0.26 -21.35 -12.92
N ALA A 51 0.44 -21.09 -11.83
CA ALA A 51 0.45 -21.96 -10.65
C ALA A 51 -0.91 -22.03 -9.95
N SER A 52 -1.75 -21.00 -10.04
CA SER A 52 -3.14 -21.00 -9.54
C SER A 52 -4.16 -21.54 -10.57
N GLY A 53 -3.68 -22.03 -11.72
CA GLY A 53 -4.50 -22.57 -12.81
C GLY A 53 -4.30 -21.78 -14.10
N ALA A 54 -4.21 -22.48 -15.25
CA ALA A 54 -3.94 -21.83 -16.53
C ALA A 54 -4.97 -20.77 -16.92
N GLN A 55 -6.23 -20.92 -16.48
CA GLN A 55 -7.32 -19.97 -16.74
C GLN A 55 -7.22 -18.66 -15.94
N THR A 56 -6.33 -18.60 -14.95
CA THR A 56 -6.18 -17.41 -14.08
C THR A 56 -5.12 -16.43 -14.58
N TYR A 57 -4.35 -16.80 -15.61
CA TYR A 57 -3.25 -15.98 -16.16
C TYR A 57 -3.58 -15.45 -17.55
N GLY A 58 -3.26 -14.16 -17.80
CA GLY A 58 -3.39 -13.55 -19.13
C GLY A 58 -3.30 -12.04 -19.10
N LYS A 59 -2.24 -11.49 -19.68
CA LYS A 59 -1.95 -10.04 -19.67
C LYS A 59 -2.93 -9.19 -20.48
N ASP A 60 -3.73 -9.82 -21.34
CA ASP A 60 -4.76 -9.14 -22.14
C ASP A 60 -6.07 -8.90 -21.36
N ASN A 61 -6.18 -9.40 -20.14
CA ASN A 61 -7.38 -9.31 -19.32
C ASN A 61 -7.04 -8.77 -17.92
N ALA A 62 -7.48 -7.56 -17.61
CA ALA A 62 -7.22 -6.86 -16.37
C ALA A 62 -7.61 -7.64 -15.09
N GLY A 63 -8.58 -8.56 -15.19
CA GLY A 63 -9.02 -9.41 -14.09
C GLY A 63 -8.14 -10.62 -13.80
N LEU A 64 -7.11 -10.90 -14.61
CA LEU A 64 -6.26 -12.08 -14.46
C LEU A 64 -4.90 -11.74 -13.85
N TYR A 65 -4.14 -12.77 -13.45
CA TYR A 65 -2.73 -12.62 -13.08
C TYR A 65 -1.90 -12.20 -14.31
N HIS A 66 -0.93 -11.33 -14.10
CA HIS A 66 0.01 -10.85 -15.12
C HIS A 66 1.45 -11.33 -14.87
N GLY A 67 1.69 -12.02 -13.77
CA GLY A 67 2.93 -12.77 -13.51
C GLY A 67 3.97 -12.03 -12.69
N GLY A 68 3.70 -10.84 -12.17
CA GLY A 68 4.62 -10.19 -11.23
C GLY A 68 4.80 -11.02 -9.96
N ASP A 69 6.06 -11.15 -9.48
CA ASP A 69 6.43 -12.11 -8.47
C ASP A 69 7.63 -11.66 -7.61
N PHE A 70 8.02 -12.47 -6.61
CA PHE A 70 9.17 -12.19 -5.73
C PHE A 70 10.50 -12.11 -6.49
N ALA A 71 10.67 -12.97 -7.49
CA ALA A 71 11.86 -12.97 -8.34
C ALA A 71 11.96 -11.66 -9.15
N GLY A 72 10.81 -11.16 -9.63
CA GLY A 72 10.71 -9.90 -10.35
C GLY A 72 11.05 -8.70 -9.47
N ILE A 73 10.51 -8.64 -8.26
CA ILE A 73 10.87 -7.57 -7.31
C ILE A 73 12.39 -7.62 -7.01
N THR A 74 12.92 -8.82 -6.76
CA THR A 74 14.35 -9.01 -6.50
C THR A 74 15.22 -8.48 -7.63
N GLN A 75 14.84 -8.72 -8.89
CA GLN A 75 15.55 -8.23 -10.08
C GLN A 75 15.50 -6.69 -10.22
N LYS A 76 14.53 -6.03 -9.57
CA LYS A 76 14.30 -4.58 -9.64
C LYS A 76 14.73 -3.81 -8.38
N LEU A 77 15.36 -4.46 -7.41
CA LEU A 77 15.83 -3.80 -6.18
C LEU A 77 16.81 -2.66 -6.45
N ASP A 78 17.68 -2.80 -7.45
CA ASP A 78 18.62 -1.73 -7.81
C ASP A 78 17.89 -0.47 -8.31
N TYR A 79 16.78 -0.64 -9.03
CA TYR A 79 15.90 0.47 -9.42
C TYR A 79 15.30 1.18 -8.21
N LEU A 80 14.77 0.43 -7.26
CA LEU A 80 14.14 0.97 -6.05
C LEU A 80 15.16 1.67 -5.13
N GLU A 81 16.36 1.10 -5.01
CA GLU A 81 17.48 1.72 -4.29
C GLU A 81 17.91 3.04 -4.96
N ASP A 82 18.08 3.04 -6.29
CA ASP A 82 18.48 4.22 -7.07
C ASP A 82 17.38 5.32 -7.05
N LEU A 83 16.11 4.95 -6.95
CA LEU A 83 15.00 5.87 -6.74
C LEU A 83 15.02 6.53 -5.35
N GLY A 84 15.63 5.88 -4.37
CA GLY A 84 15.70 6.36 -2.98
C GLY A 84 14.62 5.77 -2.07
N ILE A 85 14.07 4.61 -2.43
CA ILE A 85 13.12 3.84 -1.61
C ILE A 85 13.86 3.10 -0.52
N ASN A 86 13.30 3.09 0.69
CA ASN A 86 13.85 2.35 1.82
C ASN A 86 12.87 1.37 2.46
N THR A 87 11.62 1.37 2.02
CA THR A 87 10.58 0.43 2.47
C THR A 87 9.72 0.01 1.27
N ILE A 88 9.61 -1.28 1.00
CA ILE A 88 8.77 -1.83 -0.06
C ILE A 88 7.53 -2.46 0.59
N TRP A 89 6.35 -1.99 0.21
CA TRP A 89 5.08 -2.61 0.58
C TRP A 89 4.56 -3.44 -0.60
N ILE A 90 4.43 -4.75 -0.37
CA ILE A 90 3.89 -5.73 -1.32
C ILE A 90 2.49 -6.18 -0.90
N THR A 91 1.66 -6.53 -1.87
CA THR A 91 0.32 -7.12 -1.65
C THR A 91 0.41 -8.43 -0.84
N PRO A 92 -0.72 -8.93 -0.25
CA PRO A 92 -0.69 -10.11 0.59
C PRO A 92 -0.05 -11.34 -0.09
N ILE A 93 0.73 -12.10 0.68
CA ILE A 93 1.59 -13.17 0.17
C ILE A 93 1.00 -14.57 0.30
N VAL A 94 -0.12 -14.71 1.03
CA VAL A 94 -0.72 -16.02 1.34
C VAL A 94 -1.48 -16.60 0.15
N GLU A 95 -1.68 -17.92 0.17
CA GLU A 95 -2.45 -18.63 -0.86
C GLU A 95 -3.89 -18.10 -0.92
N ASN A 96 -4.32 -17.76 -2.13
CA ASN A 96 -5.65 -17.22 -2.40
C ASN A 96 -6.52 -18.23 -3.14
N ILE A 97 -7.84 -18.02 -3.14
CA ILE A 97 -8.73 -18.73 -4.06
C ILE A 97 -8.29 -18.38 -5.50
N PRO A 98 -8.58 -19.24 -6.50
CA PRO A 98 -8.23 -18.94 -7.89
C PRO A 98 -8.84 -17.65 -8.41
N GLY A 99 -10.06 -17.33 -7.96
CA GLY A 99 -10.82 -16.14 -8.36
C GLY A 99 -12.31 -16.41 -8.42
N VAL A 100 -13.07 -15.43 -8.90
CA VAL A 100 -14.53 -15.48 -9.01
C VAL A 100 -15.00 -15.09 -10.42
N THR A 101 -16.15 -15.62 -10.83
CA THR A 101 -16.81 -15.18 -12.05
C THR A 101 -17.44 -13.80 -11.82
N VAL A 102 -17.17 -12.86 -12.72
CA VAL A 102 -17.81 -11.55 -12.72
C VAL A 102 -19.22 -11.71 -13.27
N THR A 103 -20.22 -11.45 -12.44
CA THR A 103 -21.64 -11.59 -12.78
C THR A 103 -22.31 -10.30 -13.22
N ASP A 104 -21.59 -9.19 -13.17
CA ASP A 104 -22.11 -7.88 -13.56
C ASP A 104 -22.31 -7.83 -15.08
N THR A 105 -23.56 -7.63 -15.47
CA THR A 105 -23.96 -7.58 -16.88
C THR A 105 -23.36 -6.35 -17.56
N GLY A 106 -22.76 -6.55 -18.73
CA GLY A 106 -22.11 -5.51 -19.52
C GLY A 106 -20.59 -5.43 -19.36
N LYS A 107 -19.99 -6.39 -18.67
CA LYS A 107 -18.54 -6.53 -18.47
C LYS A 107 -18.02 -7.85 -19.07
N GLU A 108 -18.53 -8.20 -20.24
CA GLU A 108 -18.23 -9.50 -20.89
C GLU A 108 -16.75 -9.68 -21.28
N ASP A 109 -16.01 -8.60 -21.38
CA ASP A 109 -14.57 -8.58 -21.66
C ASP A 109 -13.71 -8.87 -20.41
N VAL A 110 -14.28 -8.82 -19.19
CA VAL A 110 -13.63 -9.24 -17.96
C VAL A 110 -14.55 -10.24 -17.24
N PRO A 111 -14.72 -11.47 -17.78
CA PRO A 111 -15.70 -12.42 -17.25
C PRO A 111 -15.27 -13.10 -15.95
N TYR A 112 -13.99 -12.97 -15.57
CA TYR A 112 -13.39 -13.62 -14.42
C TYR A 112 -12.41 -12.67 -13.73
N ASN A 113 -12.46 -12.62 -12.40
CA ASN A 113 -11.52 -11.88 -11.59
C ASN A 113 -10.71 -12.87 -10.75
N ALA A 114 -9.47 -13.08 -11.15
CA ALA A 114 -8.51 -13.86 -10.39
C ALA A 114 -8.09 -13.09 -9.14
N ALA A 115 -7.69 -13.82 -8.10
CA ALA A 115 -7.30 -13.20 -6.82
C ALA A 115 -5.85 -12.66 -6.85
N TYR A 116 -5.44 -12.02 -7.97
CA TYR A 116 -4.09 -11.50 -8.18
C TYR A 116 -3.69 -10.43 -7.15
N HIS A 117 -4.68 -9.76 -6.58
CA HIS A 117 -4.49 -8.72 -5.57
C HIS A 117 -4.12 -9.25 -4.19
N GLY A 118 -4.37 -10.53 -3.90
CA GLY A 118 -3.96 -11.18 -2.65
C GLY A 118 -4.95 -11.10 -1.48
N TYR A 119 -6.11 -10.43 -1.63
CA TYR A 119 -7.06 -10.21 -0.53
C TYR A 119 -8.12 -11.31 -0.34
N TRP A 120 -8.05 -12.40 -1.09
CA TRP A 120 -9.01 -13.51 -0.99
C TRP A 120 -8.33 -14.80 -0.53
N ALA A 121 -7.76 -14.76 0.67
CA ALA A 121 -6.99 -15.87 1.23
C ALA A 121 -7.81 -17.15 1.35
N SER A 122 -7.23 -18.28 0.91
CA SER A 122 -7.74 -19.63 1.08
C SER A 122 -6.94 -20.43 2.11
N ASP A 123 -5.67 -20.09 2.32
CA ASP A 123 -4.80 -20.70 3.32
C ASP A 123 -3.75 -19.71 3.83
N PHE A 124 -3.88 -19.31 5.10
CA PHE A 124 -2.97 -18.34 5.73
C PHE A 124 -1.59 -18.91 6.09
N THR A 125 -1.37 -20.20 5.86
CA THR A 125 -0.11 -20.90 6.21
C THR A 125 0.77 -21.21 5.02
N LYS A 126 0.30 -20.92 3.80
CA LYS A 126 1.01 -21.19 2.55
C LYS A 126 1.25 -19.91 1.77
N LEU A 127 2.38 -19.84 1.07
CA LEU A 127 2.61 -18.79 0.08
C LEU A 127 1.72 -19.00 -1.14
N ASN A 128 1.29 -17.88 -1.74
CA ASN A 128 0.65 -17.90 -3.05
C ASN A 128 1.67 -18.41 -4.09
N PRO A 129 1.39 -19.53 -4.76
CA PRO A 129 2.36 -20.15 -5.65
C PRO A 129 2.63 -19.33 -6.93
N THR A 130 1.76 -18.37 -7.29
CA THR A 130 2.02 -17.44 -8.40
C THR A 130 3.00 -16.32 -8.03
N LEU A 131 3.22 -16.08 -6.73
CA LEU A 131 4.22 -15.11 -6.29
C LEU A 131 5.61 -15.72 -6.13
N GLY A 132 5.73 -17.06 -6.09
CA GLY A 132 7.00 -17.76 -6.01
C GLY A 132 7.12 -18.73 -4.84
N THR A 133 8.34 -19.21 -4.63
CA THR A 133 8.70 -20.15 -3.58
C THR A 133 9.13 -19.44 -2.29
N LYS A 134 9.27 -20.22 -1.20
CA LYS A 134 9.82 -19.72 0.07
C LYS A 134 11.27 -19.23 -0.09
N GLU A 135 12.04 -19.89 -0.93
CA GLU A 135 13.42 -19.53 -1.23
C GLU A 135 13.52 -18.22 -2.02
N GLU A 136 12.61 -17.98 -2.95
CA GLU A 136 12.52 -16.72 -3.70
C GLU A 136 12.09 -15.58 -2.79
N PHE A 137 11.12 -15.82 -1.88
CA PHE A 137 10.71 -14.80 -0.91
C PHE A 137 11.84 -14.47 0.08
N GLN A 138 12.54 -15.47 0.63
CA GLN A 138 13.70 -15.22 1.50
C GLN A 138 14.80 -14.47 0.76
N THR A 139 15.04 -14.81 -0.51
CA THR A 139 16.03 -14.13 -1.35
C THR A 139 15.68 -12.65 -1.54
N LEU A 140 14.39 -12.34 -1.74
CA LEU A 140 13.92 -10.96 -1.82
C LEU A 140 14.23 -10.19 -0.53
N ILE A 141 13.89 -10.75 0.63
CA ILE A 141 14.12 -10.12 1.93
C ILE A 141 15.62 -9.89 2.18
N ASP A 142 16.45 -10.92 1.99
CA ASP A 142 17.90 -10.85 2.20
C ASP A 142 18.56 -9.80 1.27
N GLN A 143 18.14 -9.77 0.01
CA GLN A 143 18.65 -8.82 -0.98
C GLN A 143 18.20 -7.39 -0.72
N ALA A 144 16.96 -7.19 -0.25
CA ALA A 144 16.45 -5.89 0.18
C ALA A 144 17.22 -5.39 1.41
N HIS A 145 17.39 -6.22 2.43
CA HIS A 145 18.15 -5.89 3.64
C HIS A 145 19.61 -5.52 3.33
N ASN A 146 20.25 -6.19 2.39
CA ASN A 146 21.62 -5.87 1.95
C ASN A 146 21.74 -4.46 1.35
N ARG A 147 20.61 -3.91 0.84
CA ARG A 147 20.52 -2.54 0.28
C ARG A 147 19.99 -1.52 1.27
N GLY A 148 19.66 -1.93 2.51
CA GLY A 148 19.03 -1.07 3.49
C GLY A 148 17.55 -0.80 3.21
N ILE A 149 16.89 -1.70 2.50
CA ILE A 149 15.46 -1.65 2.20
C ILE A 149 14.73 -2.64 3.11
N ARG A 150 13.64 -2.18 3.74
CA ARG A 150 12.74 -2.99 4.57
C ARG A 150 11.61 -3.56 3.72
N ILE A 151 11.15 -4.75 4.10
CA ILE A 151 9.99 -5.39 3.46
C ILE A 151 8.77 -5.26 4.37
N MET A 152 7.75 -4.62 3.85
CA MET A 152 6.42 -4.51 4.44
C MET A 152 5.47 -5.42 3.68
N VAL A 153 4.84 -6.36 4.38
CA VAL A 153 3.84 -7.26 3.81
C VAL A 153 2.45 -6.76 4.18
N ASP A 154 1.55 -6.75 3.21
CA ASP A 154 0.13 -6.51 3.44
C ASP A 154 -0.50 -7.74 4.08
N ILE A 155 -1.28 -7.55 5.14
CA ILE A 155 -1.99 -8.64 5.83
C ILE A 155 -3.47 -8.37 5.95
N VAL A 156 -4.26 -9.44 5.81
CA VAL A 156 -5.70 -9.45 6.03
C VAL A 156 -6.01 -10.30 7.25
N VAL A 157 -6.76 -9.75 8.20
CA VAL A 157 -7.19 -10.44 9.44
C VAL A 157 -8.71 -10.52 9.51
N ASN A 158 -9.42 -9.60 8.84
CA ASN A 158 -10.86 -9.48 8.88
C ASN A 158 -11.60 -10.64 8.19
N HIS A 159 -11.14 -11.06 7.02
CA HIS A 159 -11.90 -11.95 6.15
C HIS A 159 -11.02 -12.97 5.41
N ALA A 160 -11.68 -13.95 4.83
CA ALA A 160 -11.09 -14.93 3.91
C ALA A 160 -11.66 -14.77 2.50
N GLY A 161 -11.17 -15.54 1.54
CA GLY A 161 -11.69 -15.58 0.18
C GLY A 161 -13.08 -16.23 0.11
N TYR A 162 -13.83 -15.91 -0.92
CA TYR A 162 -15.16 -16.49 -1.15
C TYR A 162 -15.15 -18.02 -1.14
N ASP A 163 -16.23 -18.62 -0.63
CA ASP A 163 -16.44 -20.07 -0.56
C ASP A 163 -15.39 -20.86 0.25
N THR A 164 -14.51 -20.18 0.99
CA THR A 164 -13.53 -20.83 1.86
C THR A 164 -14.17 -21.40 3.13
N LYS A 165 -13.52 -22.40 3.72
CA LYS A 165 -14.07 -23.14 4.88
C LYS A 165 -13.11 -23.10 6.05
N PHE A 166 -13.25 -22.08 6.88
CA PHE A 166 -12.53 -21.97 8.16
C PHE A 166 -13.37 -22.41 9.37
N GLY A 167 -14.48 -23.14 9.12
CA GLY A 167 -15.32 -23.70 10.16
C GLY A 167 -15.93 -22.63 11.08
N ASP A 168 -15.90 -22.90 12.38
CA ASP A 168 -16.51 -22.04 13.40
C ASP A 168 -15.79 -20.69 13.58
N MET A 169 -14.67 -20.48 12.91
CA MET A 169 -13.98 -19.17 12.91
C MET A 169 -14.73 -18.12 12.10
N ILE A 170 -15.51 -18.54 11.10
CA ILE A 170 -16.29 -17.63 10.26
C ILE A 170 -17.63 -17.31 10.92
N ARG A 171 -18.05 -16.05 10.82
CA ARG A 171 -19.34 -15.57 11.30
C ARG A 171 -20.47 -16.26 10.54
N SER A 172 -21.42 -16.82 11.28
CA SER A 172 -22.65 -17.37 10.69
C SER A 172 -23.64 -16.24 10.39
N GLU A 173 -24.62 -16.52 9.52
CA GLU A 173 -25.69 -15.55 9.21
C GLU A 173 -26.44 -15.09 10.49
N ASP A 174 -26.57 -15.97 11.49
CA ASP A 174 -27.24 -15.66 12.77
C ASP A 174 -26.39 -14.73 13.68
N ASP A 175 -25.07 -14.65 13.45
CA ASP A 175 -24.14 -13.84 14.23
C ASP A 175 -23.89 -12.46 13.58
N VAL A 176 -24.39 -12.22 12.37
CA VAL A 176 -24.22 -10.97 11.65
C VAL A 176 -25.01 -9.84 12.34
N VAL A 177 -24.34 -8.70 12.54
CA VAL A 177 -24.98 -7.47 13.02
C VAL A 177 -24.93 -6.43 11.90
N SER A 178 -26.00 -6.35 11.13
CA SER A 178 -26.08 -5.48 9.96
C SER A 178 -25.70 -4.02 10.27
N GLY A 179 -24.76 -3.49 9.49
CA GLY A 179 -24.23 -2.13 9.63
C GLY A 179 -23.17 -1.99 10.73
N SER A 180 -22.75 -3.08 11.37
CA SER A 180 -21.57 -3.06 12.25
C SER A 180 -20.28 -3.14 11.43
N ASP A 181 -19.33 -2.27 11.71
CA ASP A 181 -18.02 -2.36 11.07
C ASP A 181 -17.31 -3.71 11.36
N GLN A 182 -17.49 -4.28 12.55
CA GLN A 182 -16.78 -5.51 12.99
C GLN A 182 -17.59 -6.80 12.83
N LYS A 183 -18.91 -6.71 12.64
CA LYS A 183 -19.82 -7.88 12.67
C LYS A 183 -20.73 -7.98 11.45
N ASP A 184 -20.41 -7.23 10.40
CA ASP A 184 -21.04 -7.34 9.09
C ASP A 184 -20.01 -7.67 8.05
N SER A 185 -20.37 -8.50 7.06
CA SER A 185 -19.41 -8.91 6.04
C SER A 185 -19.05 -7.78 5.10
N LEU A 186 -17.77 -7.63 4.81
CA LEU A 186 -17.29 -6.71 3.78
C LEU A 186 -17.46 -7.37 2.41
N SER A 187 -18.36 -6.84 1.58
CA SER A 187 -18.60 -7.34 0.21
C SER A 187 -18.94 -8.85 0.16
N ASP A 188 -19.71 -9.34 1.12
CA ASP A 188 -20.11 -10.74 1.25
C ASP A 188 -18.94 -11.74 1.41
N LEU A 189 -17.75 -11.26 1.79
CA LEU A 189 -16.61 -12.12 2.10
C LEU A 189 -16.82 -12.86 3.43
N PRO A 190 -16.33 -14.12 3.57
CA PRO A 190 -16.36 -14.82 4.84
C PRO A 190 -15.64 -14.04 5.95
N ASP A 191 -16.41 -13.53 6.92
CA ASP A 191 -15.96 -12.67 8.00
C ASP A 191 -15.51 -13.48 9.22
N PHE A 192 -14.31 -13.22 9.75
CA PHE A 192 -13.82 -13.86 10.96
C PHE A 192 -14.44 -13.26 12.22
N LYS A 193 -14.78 -14.10 13.18
CA LYS A 193 -15.25 -13.68 14.51
C LYS A 193 -14.09 -13.17 15.36
N THR A 194 -13.57 -11.99 15.05
CA THR A 194 -12.39 -11.43 15.72
C THR A 194 -12.64 -11.08 17.20
N GLU A 195 -13.90 -10.99 17.63
CA GLU A 195 -14.29 -10.88 19.04
C GLU A 195 -14.16 -12.20 19.83
N ASP A 196 -14.00 -13.34 19.14
CA ASP A 196 -13.73 -14.63 19.81
C ASP A 196 -12.23 -14.76 20.08
N PRO A 197 -11.80 -14.86 21.35
CA PRO A 197 -10.38 -14.93 21.68
C PRO A 197 -9.63 -16.10 21.04
N ALA A 198 -10.31 -17.23 20.77
CA ALA A 198 -9.67 -18.38 20.13
C ALA A 198 -9.44 -18.11 18.62
N VAL A 199 -10.35 -17.39 17.98
CA VAL A 199 -10.22 -16.96 16.60
C VAL A 199 -9.11 -15.90 16.49
N SER A 200 -9.15 -14.86 17.33
CA SER A 200 -8.11 -13.83 17.42
C SER A 200 -6.71 -14.46 17.59
N ALA A 201 -6.54 -15.32 18.59
CA ALA A 201 -5.26 -15.99 18.83
C ALA A 201 -4.77 -16.82 17.64
N GLN A 202 -5.67 -17.47 16.90
CA GLN A 202 -5.29 -18.22 15.71
C GLN A 202 -4.85 -17.33 14.56
N LEU A 203 -5.56 -16.22 14.31
CA LEU A 203 -5.20 -15.23 13.31
C LEU A 203 -3.83 -14.58 13.63
N VAL A 204 -3.65 -14.14 14.86
CA VAL A 204 -2.38 -13.60 15.37
C VAL A 204 -1.23 -14.58 15.18
N LYS A 205 -1.48 -15.87 15.50
CA LYS A 205 -0.47 -16.93 15.32
C LYS A 205 -0.06 -17.09 13.86
N TRP A 206 -1.00 -17.07 12.92
CA TRP A 206 -0.68 -17.19 11.49
C TRP A 206 0.20 -16.02 11.01
N GLN A 207 -0.18 -14.79 11.35
CA GLN A 207 0.57 -13.61 10.92
C GLN A 207 1.97 -13.55 11.57
N THR A 208 2.07 -13.84 12.85
CA THR A 208 3.34 -13.82 13.59
C THR A 208 4.31 -14.90 13.08
N GLN A 209 3.78 -16.04 12.59
CA GLN A 209 4.61 -17.10 12.05
C GLN A 209 5.38 -16.67 10.80
N TRP A 210 4.78 -15.86 9.92
CA TRP A 210 5.46 -15.32 8.74
C TRP A 210 6.67 -14.45 9.11
N VAL A 211 6.53 -13.63 10.15
CA VAL A 211 7.63 -12.81 10.65
C VAL A 211 8.76 -13.68 11.21
N LYS A 212 8.42 -14.72 11.99
CA LYS A 212 9.40 -15.68 12.54
C LYS A 212 10.16 -16.45 11.47
N ASP A 213 9.45 -16.85 10.41
CA ASP A 213 10.02 -17.71 9.37
C ASP A 213 10.92 -16.94 8.41
N PHE A 214 10.63 -15.66 8.11
CA PHE A 214 11.29 -14.91 7.04
C PHE A 214 12.00 -13.62 7.49
N GLY A 215 11.70 -13.11 8.68
CA GLY A 215 12.25 -11.82 9.12
C GLY A 215 11.65 -10.63 8.38
N ILE A 216 10.34 -10.66 8.11
CA ILE A 216 9.57 -9.52 7.61
C ILE A 216 9.72 -8.37 8.61
N ASP A 217 9.89 -7.14 8.11
CA ASP A 217 10.16 -5.98 8.97
C ASP A 217 8.89 -5.29 9.45
N TYR A 218 7.87 -5.18 8.57
CA TYR A 218 6.67 -4.39 8.81
C TYR A 218 5.43 -5.07 8.24
N PHE A 219 4.27 -4.70 8.79
CA PHE A 219 2.97 -5.00 8.17
C PHE A 219 2.23 -3.72 7.78
N ARG A 220 1.62 -3.75 6.61
CA ARG A 220 0.42 -2.95 6.34
C ARG A 220 -0.78 -3.79 6.71
N VAL A 221 -1.68 -3.21 7.48
CA VAL A 221 -2.83 -3.91 8.03
C VAL A 221 -4.08 -3.45 7.30
N ASP A 222 -4.68 -4.39 6.57
CA ASP A 222 -5.93 -4.20 5.84
C ASP A 222 -7.12 -4.04 6.79
N THR A 223 -8.11 -3.24 6.39
CA THR A 223 -9.44 -3.18 7.04
C THR A 223 -9.43 -3.00 8.56
N VAL A 224 -8.57 -2.12 9.09
CA VAL A 224 -8.36 -1.93 10.55
C VAL A 224 -9.67 -1.71 11.32
N LYS A 225 -10.60 -0.92 10.79
CA LYS A 225 -11.88 -0.63 11.46
C LYS A 225 -12.85 -1.82 11.54
N HIS A 226 -12.60 -2.87 10.73
CA HIS A 226 -13.47 -4.05 10.64
C HIS A 226 -13.06 -5.18 11.58
N VAL A 227 -12.00 -4.99 12.36
CA VAL A 227 -11.47 -5.97 13.33
C VAL A 227 -11.51 -5.36 14.73
N GLU A 228 -11.77 -6.17 15.74
CA GLU A 228 -11.81 -5.72 17.12
C GLU A 228 -10.44 -5.22 17.60
N ASN A 229 -10.43 -4.12 18.35
CA ASN A 229 -9.19 -3.51 18.85
C ASN A 229 -8.35 -4.47 19.70
N ASP A 230 -9.00 -5.35 20.46
CA ASP A 230 -8.31 -6.36 21.27
C ASP A 230 -7.45 -7.31 20.41
N THR A 231 -7.91 -7.65 19.21
CA THR A 231 -7.13 -8.44 18.23
C THR A 231 -5.88 -7.69 17.75
N TRP A 232 -6.00 -6.39 17.51
CA TRP A 232 -4.84 -5.56 17.14
C TRP A 232 -3.83 -5.44 18.28
N ALA A 233 -4.30 -5.27 19.50
CA ALA A 233 -3.43 -5.25 20.70
C ALA A 233 -2.72 -6.58 20.90
N GLU A 234 -3.41 -7.72 20.71
CA GLU A 234 -2.83 -9.06 20.77
C GLU A 234 -1.77 -9.26 19.68
N LEU A 235 -2.08 -8.87 18.43
CA LEU A 235 -1.13 -8.94 17.32
C LEU A 235 0.11 -8.10 17.58
N LYS A 236 -0.07 -6.84 18.02
CA LYS A 236 1.05 -5.94 18.35
C LYS A 236 1.95 -6.51 19.43
N ASN A 237 1.37 -7.07 20.49
CA ASN A 237 2.13 -7.69 21.56
C ASN A 237 2.91 -8.91 21.06
N ALA A 238 2.27 -9.80 20.30
CA ALA A 238 2.90 -11.00 19.75
C ALA A 238 4.04 -10.68 18.78
N LEU A 239 3.88 -9.64 17.95
CA LEU A 239 4.93 -9.18 17.03
C LEU A 239 6.10 -8.56 17.78
N THR A 240 5.83 -7.76 18.82
CA THR A 240 6.85 -7.14 19.66
C THR A 240 7.69 -8.17 20.43
N GLU A 241 7.11 -9.33 20.76
CA GLU A 241 7.86 -10.46 21.35
C GLU A 241 8.82 -11.12 20.33
N VAL A 242 8.51 -11.06 19.04
CA VAL A 242 9.37 -11.60 17.97
C VAL A 242 10.46 -10.61 17.61
N ASP A 243 10.08 -9.35 17.40
CA ASP A 243 10.96 -8.24 17.07
C ASP A 243 10.43 -6.96 17.73
N SER A 244 11.20 -6.39 18.68
CA SER A 244 10.82 -5.18 19.40
C SER A 244 10.68 -3.94 18.48
N ASP A 245 11.31 -3.97 17.32
CA ASP A 245 11.32 -2.89 16.33
C ASP A 245 10.24 -3.07 15.25
N PHE A 246 9.45 -4.15 15.32
CA PHE A 246 8.37 -4.41 14.36
C PHE A 246 7.32 -3.31 14.37
N LYS A 247 6.94 -2.84 13.16
CA LYS A 247 5.97 -1.75 12.99
C LYS A 247 4.79 -2.16 12.12
N MET A 248 3.65 -1.51 12.38
CA MET A 248 2.42 -1.67 11.61
C MET A 248 1.90 -0.32 11.13
N ILE A 249 1.50 -0.26 9.86
CA ILE A 249 0.72 0.84 9.30
C ILE A 249 -0.69 0.37 8.99
N GLY A 250 -1.68 1.04 9.56
CA GLY A 250 -3.08 0.64 9.44
C GLY A 250 -3.79 1.30 8.26
N GLU A 251 -4.66 0.52 7.59
CA GLU A 251 -5.69 1.07 6.74
C GLU A 251 -6.97 1.27 7.53
N TYR A 252 -7.18 2.45 8.04
CA TYR A 252 -8.48 2.88 8.54
C TYR A 252 -9.22 3.59 7.40
N ALA A 253 -9.97 2.83 6.60
CA ALA A 253 -10.54 3.29 5.33
C ALA A 253 -11.30 4.62 5.45
N GLY A 254 -10.90 5.60 4.64
CA GLY A 254 -11.44 6.97 4.66
C GLY A 254 -11.01 7.79 5.88
N GLY A 255 -10.08 7.28 6.69
CA GLY A 255 -9.59 7.95 7.89
C GLY A 255 -8.41 8.88 7.63
N GLY A 256 -8.17 9.76 8.60
CA GLY A 256 -7.02 10.64 8.64
C GLY A 256 -6.62 10.90 10.10
N TYR A 257 -5.80 11.90 10.35
CA TYR A 257 -5.27 12.18 11.69
C TYR A 257 -6.36 12.40 12.78
N ALA A 258 -7.57 12.80 12.41
CA ALA A 258 -8.66 13.08 13.33
C ALA A 258 -9.74 11.97 13.39
N SER A 259 -9.64 10.96 12.52
CA SER A 259 -10.66 9.90 12.36
C SER A 259 -10.03 8.56 12.00
N ASN A 260 -9.29 7.98 12.94
CA ASN A 260 -8.58 6.71 12.77
C ASN A 260 -8.93 5.68 13.85
N GLY A 261 -10.09 5.78 14.48
CA GLY A 261 -10.47 4.89 15.57
C GLY A 261 -9.58 4.98 16.81
N ASN A 262 -8.72 6.00 16.91
CA ASN A 262 -7.72 6.19 17.96
C ASN A 262 -6.63 5.10 18.04
N THR A 263 -6.42 4.33 16.98
CA THR A 263 -5.43 3.24 16.91
C THR A 263 -4.01 3.72 17.18
N LEU A 264 -3.65 4.94 16.76
CA LEU A 264 -2.38 5.59 17.10
C LEU A 264 -2.29 5.97 18.57
N GLY A 265 -3.40 6.40 19.17
CA GLY A 265 -3.46 6.80 20.58
C GLY A 265 -3.32 5.63 21.55
N THR A 266 -3.84 4.48 21.19
CA THR A 266 -3.75 3.22 21.95
C THR A 266 -2.45 2.46 21.71
N GLY A 267 -1.73 2.78 20.61
CA GLY A 267 -0.50 2.10 20.21
C GLY A 267 -0.72 0.75 19.51
N GLU A 268 -1.93 0.47 19.05
CA GLU A 268 -2.26 -0.69 18.25
C GLU A 268 -1.61 -0.62 16.88
N MET A 269 -1.60 0.59 16.27
CA MET A 269 -0.88 0.90 15.04
C MET A 269 0.25 1.90 15.32
N ASP A 270 1.36 1.76 14.60
CA ASP A 270 2.49 2.70 14.67
C ASP A 270 2.29 3.87 13.70
N SER A 271 1.55 3.66 12.62
CA SER A 271 1.11 4.67 11.66
C SER A 271 -0.26 4.30 11.11
N ASP A 272 -0.96 5.29 10.55
CA ASP A 272 -2.16 5.05 9.73
C ASP A 272 -2.03 5.73 8.36
N LEU A 273 -2.66 5.16 7.34
CA LEU A 273 -2.78 5.78 6.02
C LEU A 273 -3.62 7.06 6.12
N ASP A 274 -3.13 8.15 5.54
CA ASP A 274 -3.77 9.47 5.56
C ASP A 274 -4.60 9.69 4.28
N PHE A 275 -5.87 9.29 4.31
CA PHE A 275 -6.80 9.44 3.19
C PHE A 275 -7.15 10.91 2.91
N ASP A 276 -7.02 11.80 3.90
CA ASP A 276 -7.26 13.23 3.70
C ASP A 276 -6.18 13.88 2.85
N PHE A 277 -4.94 13.32 2.85
CA PHE A 277 -3.80 13.93 2.19
C PHE A 277 -3.96 14.06 0.68
N ASN A 278 -4.56 13.08 0.01
CA ASN A 278 -4.84 13.11 -1.43
C ASN A 278 -5.68 14.34 -1.81
N ASP A 279 -6.77 14.60 -1.08
CA ASP A 279 -7.64 15.75 -1.32
C ASP A 279 -6.94 17.07 -1.02
N GLN A 280 -6.10 17.11 0.02
CA GLN A 280 -5.30 18.30 0.33
C GLN A 280 -4.24 18.57 -0.74
N ALA A 281 -3.60 17.54 -1.28
CA ALA A 281 -2.68 17.68 -2.40
C ALA A 281 -3.39 18.21 -3.66
N ALA A 282 -4.62 17.73 -3.94
CA ALA A 282 -5.44 18.24 -5.03
C ALA A 282 -5.85 19.71 -4.82
N ASN A 283 -6.16 20.10 -3.58
CA ASN A 283 -6.42 21.50 -3.22
C ASN A 283 -5.18 22.37 -3.38
N PHE A 284 -4.01 21.87 -2.99
CA PHE A 284 -2.74 22.57 -3.13
C PHE A 284 -2.44 22.96 -4.58
N VAL A 285 -2.52 21.99 -5.50
CA VAL A 285 -2.23 22.23 -6.92
C VAL A 285 -3.29 23.07 -7.63
N LYS A 286 -4.48 23.21 -7.04
CA LYS A 286 -5.53 24.12 -7.47
C LYS A 286 -5.39 25.55 -6.90
N GLY A 287 -4.37 25.79 -6.07
CA GLY A 287 -4.07 27.11 -5.50
C GLY A 287 -4.74 27.42 -4.16
N ASN A 288 -5.40 26.45 -3.52
CA ASN A 288 -6.01 26.60 -2.18
C ASN A 288 -4.97 26.45 -1.04
N ILE A 289 -3.86 27.16 -1.15
CA ILE A 289 -2.68 26.98 -0.30
C ILE A 289 -2.99 27.20 1.18
N SER A 290 -3.73 28.25 1.54
CA SER A 290 -4.05 28.54 2.94
C SER A 290 -4.89 27.45 3.60
N SER A 291 -5.79 26.76 2.85
CA SER A 291 -6.56 25.64 3.37
C SER A 291 -5.66 24.47 3.70
N VAL A 292 -4.71 24.15 2.82
CA VAL A 292 -3.76 23.07 2.99
C VAL A 292 -2.78 23.36 4.13
N GLU A 293 -2.29 24.61 4.25
CA GLU A 293 -1.45 25.04 5.38
C GLU A 293 -2.18 24.85 6.71
N ASN A 294 -3.44 25.26 6.81
CA ASN A 294 -4.25 25.08 8.01
C ASN A 294 -4.46 23.60 8.34
N PHE A 295 -4.73 22.76 7.35
CA PHE A 295 -4.86 21.32 7.54
C PHE A 295 -3.57 20.72 8.08
N LEU A 296 -2.42 20.97 7.45
CA LEU A 296 -1.13 20.44 7.88
C LEU A 296 -0.74 20.96 9.28
N ALA A 297 -1.02 22.22 9.59
CA ALA A 297 -0.79 22.78 10.92
C ALA A 297 -1.65 22.07 11.98
N SER A 298 -2.93 21.84 11.69
CA SER A 298 -3.85 21.13 12.59
C SER A 298 -3.40 19.68 12.82
N ARG A 299 -3.07 18.95 11.74
CA ARG A 299 -2.53 17.59 11.81
C ARG A 299 -1.25 17.54 12.65
N ASN A 300 -0.30 18.42 12.37
CA ASN A 300 0.97 18.46 13.08
C ASN A 300 0.85 18.86 14.57
N SER A 301 -0.25 19.53 14.92
CA SER A 301 -0.54 19.89 16.33
C SER A 301 -1.30 18.79 17.08
N ALA A 302 -2.08 17.97 16.36
CA ALA A 302 -2.92 16.93 16.95
C ALA A 302 -2.13 15.65 17.26
N LEU A 303 -1.12 15.33 16.46
CA LEU A 303 -0.36 14.10 16.58
C LEU A 303 0.88 14.29 17.47
N ASN A 304 1.10 13.36 18.40
CA ASN A 304 2.32 13.32 19.23
C ASN A 304 3.59 13.14 18.39
N ASN A 305 3.48 12.30 17.37
CA ASN A 305 4.51 12.12 16.34
C ASN A 305 3.90 12.31 14.95
N THR A 306 4.22 13.41 14.28
CA THR A 306 3.65 13.77 12.99
C THR A 306 4.21 12.95 11.82
N TYR A 307 5.20 12.10 12.07
CA TYR A 307 5.73 11.16 11.08
C TYR A 307 4.96 9.83 11.04
N MET A 308 3.99 9.64 11.93
CA MET A 308 3.16 8.43 12.01
C MET A 308 1.92 8.48 11.09
N THR A 309 2.03 9.14 9.96
CA THR A 309 0.98 9.19 8.93
C THR A 309 1.54 8.80 7.59
N GLY A 310 0.97 7.75 6.99
CA GLY A 310 1.30 7.31 5.64
C GLY A 310 0.56 8.14 4.60
N GLN A 311 1.18 9.21 4.12
CA GLN A 311 0.57 10.12 3.16
C GLN A 311 0.75 9.63 1.73
N PHE A 312 -0.36 9.42 1.01
CA PHE A 312 -0.36 8.92 -0.36
C PHE A 312 -1.14 9.86 -1.31
N LEU A 313 -0.85 9.76 -2.60
CA LEU A 313 -1.58 10.46 -3.66
C LEU A 313 -2.57 9.55 -4.37
N GLY A 314 -2.20 8.32 -4.65
CA GLY A 314 -3.04 7.27 -5.22
C GLY A 314 -2.74 5.92 -4.58
N SER A 315 -3.61 4.95 -4.82
CA SER A 315 -3.46 3.58 -4.35
C SER A 315 -4.14 2.59 -5.30
N HIS A 316 -4.12 1.32 -4.97
CA HIS A 316 -4.84 0.28 -5.71
C HIS A 316 -6.37 0.35 -5.53
N ASP A 317 -6.86 1.11 -4.55
CA ASP A 317 -8.28 1.31 -4.24
C ASP A 317 -8.77 2.75 -4.49
N GLU A 318 -7.88 3.62 -4.98
CA GLU A 318 -8.19 5.00 -5.31
C GLU A 318 -7.88 5.28 -6.79
N ASP A 319 -8.59 6.23 -7.38
CA ASP A 319 -8.20 6.76 -8.68
C ASP A 319 -6.79 7.35 -8.61
N GLY A 320 -5.99 7.13 -9.64
CA GLY A 320 -4.67 7.75 -9.73
C GLY A 320 -4.76 9.28 -9.62
N PHE A 321 -3.84 9.90 -8.91
CA PHE A 321 -3.87 11.35 -8.64
C PHE A 321 -3.94 12.18 -9.93
N LYS A 322 -3.14 11.84 -10.92
CA LYS A 322 -3.18 12.50 -12.24
C LYS A 322 -4.54 12.32 -12.92
N GLN A 323 -5.14 11.12 -12.83
CA GLN A 323 -6.47 10.84 -13.36
C GLN A 323 -7.53 11.73 -12.72
N LYS A 324 -7.51 11.85 -11.40
CA LYS A 324 -8.40 12.75 -10.64
C LYS A 324 -8.30 14.21 -11.12
N LEU A 325 -7.12 14.68 -11.50
CA LEU A 325 -6.93 16.02 -12.05
C LEU A 325 -7.48 16.15 -13.49
N LEU A 326 -7.28 15.12 -14.32
CA LEU A 326 -7.81 15.07 -15.69
C LEU A 326 -9.34 15.08 -15.69
N ASP A 327 -9.96 14.26 -14.84
CA ASP A 327 -11.42 14.19 -14.69
C ASP A 327 -12.00 15.50 -14.13
N GLY A 328 -11.20 16.22 -13.34
CA GLY A 328 -11.48 17.58 -12.90
C GLY A 328 -11.33 18.65 -13.99
N GLY A 329 -11.05 18.25 -15.25
CA GLY A 329 -10.95 19.14 -16.42
C GLY A 329 -9.57 19.76 -16.67
N MET A 330 -8.53 19.30 -15.96
CA MET A 330 -7.17 19.76 -16.22
C MET A 330 -6.64 19.09 -17.50
N LYS A 331 -5.88 19.86 -18.30
CA LYS A 331 -5.24 19.32 -19.51
C LYS A 331 -4.06 18.41 -19.13
N GLU A 332 -3.73 17.45 -19.99
CA GLU A 332 -2.70 16.43 -19.79
C GLU A 332 -1.35 17.01 -19.29
N ASP A 333 -0.79 17.99 -19.99
CA ASP A 333 0.50 18.60 -19.61
C ASP A 333 0.42 19.31 -18.24
N ALA A 334 -0.71 19.97 -17.97
CA ALA A 334 -0.96 20.65 -16.70
C ALA A 334 -1.17 19.66 -15.57
N ALA A 335 -1.91 18.57 -15.80
CA ALA A 335 -2.11 17.50 -14.82
C ALA A 335 -0.79 16.81 -14.48
N THR A 336 0.07 16.55 -15.47
CA THR A 336 1.41 15.99 -15.25
C THR A 336 2.29 16.94 -14.41
N ALA A 337 2.31 18.23 -14.72
CA ALA A 337 3.05 19.20 -13.93
C ALA A 337 2.49 19.34 -12.51
N ALA A 338 1.16 19.36 -12.35
CA ALA A 338 0.51 19.44 -11.06
C ALA A 338 0.78 18.18 -10.20
N SER A 339 0.83 16.99 -10.81
CA SER A 339 1.18 15.76 -10.12
C SER A 339 2.62 15.80 -9.57
N MET A 340 3.57 16.36 -10.31
CA MET A 340 4.94 16.57 -9.80
C MET A 340 4.96 17.55 -8.62
N VAL A 341 4.14 18.60 -8.64
CA VAL A 341 4.02 19.55 -7.50
C VAL A 341 3.40 18.86 -6.29
N ALA A 342 2.36 18.02 -6.49
CA ALA A 342 1.77 17.23 -5.43
C ALA A 342 2.75 16.22 -4.82
N ALA A 343 3.56 15.57 -5.66
CA ALA A 343 4.63 14.67 -5.20
C ALA A 343 5.68 15.43 -4.37
N SER A 344 6.03 16.68 -4.74
CA SER A 344 6.91 17.51 -3.92
C SER A 344 6.30 17.76 -2.53
N LEU A 345 5.01 18.09 -2.45
CA LEU A 345 4.32 18.24 -1.16
C LEU A 345 4.34 16.95 -0.36
N GLN A 346 4.00 15.81 -0.98
CA GLN A 346 3.98 14.49 -0.34
C GLN A 346 5.35 14.13 0.25
N ILE A 347 6.42 14.30 -0.53
CA ILE A 347 7.76 13.89 -0.15
C ILE A 347 8.37 14.83 0.91
N THR A 348 8.00 16.11 0.93
CA THR A 348 8.59 17.10 1.85
C THR A 348 7.76 17.41 3.09
N ALA A 349 6.47 17.10 3.09
CA ALA A 349 5.64 17.23 4.29
C ALA A 349 6.08 16.24 5.38
N LYS A 350 5.80 16.57 6.65
CA LYS A 350 5.95 15.61 7.74
C LYS A 350 4.99 14.44 7.53
N GLY A 351 5.46 13.25 7.82
CA GLY A 351 4.77 12.00 7.55
C GLY A 351 5.65 11.05 6.73
N GLN A 352 5.13 9.87 6.45
CA GLN A 352 5.78 8.84 5.64
C GLN A 352 5.19 8.90 4.23
N PRO A 353 5.94 9.31 3.21
CA PRO A 353 5.42 9.27 1.85
C PRO A 353 5.21 7.81 1.43
N VAL A 354 3.99 7.51 0.99
CA VAL A 354 3.62 6.23 0.39
C VAL A 354 3.43 6.47 -1.10
N ILE A 355 4.40 6.05 -1.89
CA ILE A 355 4.40 6.22 -3.34
C ILE A 355 3.78 4.97 -3.96
N TYR A 356 2.69 5.15 -4.68
CA TYR A 356 2.07 4.06 -5.43
C TYR A 356 2.86 3.83 -6.72
N TYR A 357 3.20 2.56 -7.01
CA TYR A 357 4.03 2.18 -8.16
C TYR A 357 3.48 2.75 -9.47
N GLY A 358 4.38 3.25 -10.32
CA GLY A 358 4.03 3.87 -11.59
C GLY A 358 3.73 5.38 -11.50
N GLU A 359 3.40 5.93 -10.34
CA GLU A 359 3.23 7.40 -10.19
C GLU A 359 4.53 8.14 -10.53
N GLU A 360 5.67 7.59 -10.14
CA GLU A 360 6.99 8.17 -10.37
C GLU A 360 7.39 8.21 -11.85
N ILE A 361 6.72 7.43 -12.69
CA ILE A 361 6.91 7.46 -14.14
C ILE A 361 5.74 8.12 -14.89
N GLY A 362 4.73 8.58 -14.15
CA GLY A 362 3.56 9.29 -14.68
C GLY A 362 2.41 8.40 -15.13
N GLN A 363 2.40 7.11 -14.76
CA GLN A 363 1.25 6.22 -14.97
C GLN A 363 0.08 6.66 -14.09
N THR A 364 -1.14 6.38 -14.57
CA THR A 364 -2.38 6.68 -13.85
C THR A 364 -3.51 5.79 -14.38
N GLY A 365 -4.60 5.68 -13.62
CA GLY A 365 -5.77 4.92 -14.00
C GLY A 365 -6.92 5.12 -13.02
N LEU A 366 -8.03 4.44 -13.25
CA LEU A 366 -9.28 4.52 -12.48
C LEU A 366 -9.47 3.27 -11.61
N ASN A 367 -10.02 3.45 -10.42
CA ASN A 367 -10.53 2.36 -9.60
C ASN A 367 -11.94 1.95 -10.10
N ASN A 368 -12.01 1.37 -11.28
CA ASN A 368 -13.24 1.06 -12.00
C ASN A 368 -13.45 -0.45 -12.14
N TYR A 369 -13.99 -1.09 -11.10
CA TYR A 369 -14.30 -2.53 -11.14
C TYR A 369 -15.14 -2.90 -12.38
N PRO A 370 -14.84 -4.01 -13.08
CA PRO A 370 -13.78 -5.00 -12.79
C PRO A 370 -12.44 -4.70 -13.47
N TYR A 371 -12.29 -3.58 -14.18
CA TYR A 371 -11.07 -3.26 -14.93
C TYR A 371 -9.95 -2.79 -14.03
N GLN A 372 -10.26 -1.95 -13.03
CA GLN A 372 -9.29 -1.38 -12.11
C GLN A 372 -8.00 -0.95 -12.82
N THR A 373 -8.17 -0.02 -13.78
CA THR A 373 -7.07 0.45 -14.63
C THR A 373 -5.99 1.18 -13.85
N ASN A 374 -6.24 1.51 -12.56
CA ASN A 374 -5.24 1.96 -11.60
C ASN A 374 -4.29 0.84 -11.13
N ARG A 375 -4.59 -0.45 -11.44
CA ARG A 375 -3.74 -1.62 -11.16
C ARG A 375 -3.02 -2.08 -12.43
N TYR A 376 -2.38 -1.14 -13.10
CA TYR A 376 -1.69 -1.31 -14.38
C TYR A 376 -0.41 -2.15 -14.26
N ASP A 377 0.02 -2.76 -15.35
CA ASP A 377 1.39 -3.27 -15.46
C ASP A 377 2.36 -2.09 -15.44
N PHE A 378 3.45 -2.23 -14.69
CA PHE A 378 4.47 -1.20 -14.63
C PHE A 378 5.18 -1.06 -15.99
N ASP A 379 5.17 0.14 -16.54
CA ASP A 379 5.80 0.42 -17.85
C ASP A 379 7.29 0.73 -17.69
N TRP A 380 8.10 -0.30 -17.73
CA TRP A 380 9.56 -0.20 -17.62
C TRP A 380 10.21 0.64 -18.73
N SER A 381 9.55 0.85 -19.86
CA SER A 381 10.05 1.70 -20.93
C SER A 381 10.10 3.18 -20.55
N MET A 382 9.26 3.57 -19.58
CA MET A 382 9.19 4.93 -19.04
C MET A 382 10.29 5.23 -18.02
N VAL A 383 11.04 4.24 -17.56
CA VAL A 383 12.18 4.41 -16.65
C VAL A 383 13.40 4.83 -17.44
N ASN A 384 13.48 6.13 -17.73
CA ASN A 384 14.57 6.69 -18.52
C ASN A 384 14.82 8.17 -18.16
N ASN A 385 15.96 8.71 -18.60
CA ASN A 385 16.38 10.06 -18.26
C ASN A 385 15.53 11.17 -18.93
N ASP A 386 14.77 10.85 -19.97
CA ASP A 386 13.92 11.80 -20.66
C ASP A 386 12.54 11.95 -19.97
N ASN A 387 12.19 11.02 -19.10
CA ASN A 387 10.97 11.08 -18.30
C ASN A 387 11.10 12.10 -17.16
N LYS A 388 10.47 13.26 -17.34
CA LYS A 388 10.55 14.38 -16.38
C LYS A 388 9.93 14.03 -15.02
N THR A 389 8.86 13.21 -14.99
CA THR A 389 8.22 12.80 -13.76
C THR A 389 9.17 11.90 -12.96
N TYR A 390 9.80 10.92 -13.62
CA TYR A 390 10.80 10.06 -13.00
C TYR A 390 11.98 10.84 -12.41
N GLN A 391 12.55 11.76 -13.18
CA GLN A 391 13.64 12.60 -12.71
C GLN A 391 13.23 13.51 -11.55
N HIS A 392 11.98 13.96 -11.54
CA HIS A 392 11.44 14.77 -10.45
C HIS A 392 11.34 13.97 -9.14
N TYR A 393 10.73 12.79 -9.17
CA TYR A 393 10.63 11.90 -7.99
C TYR A 393 12.02 11.55 -7.45
N LYS A 394 12.92 11.13 -8.32
CA LYS A 394 14.30 10.80 -7.97
C LYS A 394 15.03 11.97 -7.27
N LYS A 395 14.86 13.19 -7.79
CA LYS A 395 15.41 14.39 -7.17
C LYS A 395 14.78 14.67 -5.80
N MET A 396 13.46 14.61 -5.70
CA MET A 396 12.76 14.92 -4.44
C MET A 396 13.11 13.92 -3.35
N LEU A 397 13.16 12.64 -3.69
CA LEU A 397 13.56 11.58 -2.76
C LEU A 397 15.01 11.73 -2.30
N SER A 398 15.93 12.14 -3.21
CA SER A 398 17.31 12.40 -2.82
C SER A 398 17.48 13.64 -1.89
N ILE A 399 16.49 14.52 -1.83
CA ILE A 399 16.48 15.67 -0.91
C ILE A 399 15.94 15.20 0.47
N ARG A 400 14.96 14.29 0.47
CA ARG A 400 14.38 13.76 1.71
C ARG A 400 15.37 12.86 2.45
N ASN A 401 16.09 11.98 1.74
CA ASN A 401 17.11 11.07 2.27
C ASN A 401 18.42 11.78 2.58
#